data_eb058ef595cf6b399591548496222228
#
_entry.id   eb058ef595cf6b399591548496222228
#
_cell.length_a   1.000
_cell.length_b   1.000
_cell.length_c   1.000
_cell.angle_alpha   90.00
_cell.angle_beta   90.00
_cell.angle_gamma   90.00
#
_symmetry.space_group_name_H-M   'P 1'
#
loop_
_entity.id
_entity.type
_entity.pdbx_description
1 polymer ?
#
loop_
_entity_poly.entity_id
_entity_poly.type
_entity_poly.pdbx_seq_one_letter_code
_entity_poly.pdbx_strand_id
1 'polypeptide(L)'
;IRSFLGGMVLAVCCAIALADSAPAPSAAVHAANDETAVLAAMDRYLAAISASDLDTMASMQTPDGTNYRARALPSGGMEVLGRPNSYWVDPARKDGHAYRERYWSPTVLVRGSIAMVWAPYEFWIDGHTSHCGIDVFSFIKVSDEWHVANSMWTVEPDACPELRPSDPASIRPKG
;
A
#
# COMPACT_ATOMS: atom_id res chain seq x y z
N ILE A 1 3.77 -33.74 84.53
CA ILE A 1 4.51 -33.89 83.23
C ILE A 1 3.75 -33.10 82.22
N ARG A 2 4.29 -31.92 81.79
CA ARG A 2 3.69 -31.05 80.82
C ARG A 2 4.60 -31.10 79.57
N SER A 3 4.06 -31.62 78.48
CA SER A 3 4.72 -31.61 77.19
C SER A 3 4.35 -30.31 76.42
N PHE A 4 5.34 -29.55 76.02
CA PHE A 4 5.20 -28.44 75.09
C PHE A 4 5.39 -28.93 73.67
N LEU A 5 4.39 -28.82 72.82
CA LEU A 5 4.52 -28.94 71.37
C LEU A 5 4.81 -27.54 70.84
N GLY A 6 6.01 -27.37 70.29
CA GLY A 6 6.39 -26.18 69.51
C GLY A 6 5.88 -26.31 68.08
N GLY A 7 4.96 -25.44 67.70
CA GLY A 7 4.53 -25.31 66.30
C GLY A 7 5.49 -24.42 65.52
N MET A 8 6.09 -24.99 64.49
CA MET A 8 6.95 -24.27 63.52
C MET A 8 6.07 -23.68 62.42
N VAL A 9 5.96 -22.35 62.39
CA VAL A 9 5.25 -21.62 61.33
C VAL A 9 6.20 -21.41 60.20
N LEU A 10 5.99 -22.12 59.05
CA LEU A 10 6.67 -21.85 57.79
C LEU A 10 6.03 -20.60 57.14
N ALA A 11 6.79 -19.51 57.08
CA ALA A 11 6.40 -18.35 56.29
C ALA A 11 6.77 -18.62 54.80
N VAL A 12 5.77 -18.85 53.98
CA VAL A 12 5.93 -18.93 52.51
C VAL A 12 5.97 -17.50 51.98
N CYS A 13 7.18 -16.99 51.65
CA CYS A 13 7.35 -15.76 50.91
C CYS A 13 6.96 -16.00 49.42
N CYS A 14 5.76 -15.56 49.04
CA CYS A 14 5.34 -15.49 47.65
C CYS A 14 6.03 -14.29 47.02
N ALA A 15 7.13 -14.51 46.25
CA ALA A 15 7.76 -13.50 45.43
C ALA A 15 6.84 -13.27 44.23
N ILE A 16 6.11 -12.17 44.21
CA ILE A 16 5.38 -11.69 43.02
C ILE A 16 6.41 -11.12 42.07
N ALA A 17 6.74 -11.86 41.01
CA ALA A 17 7.52 -11.34 39.88
C ALA A 17 6.64 -10.30 39.16
N LEU A 18 6.98 -9.02 39.34
CA LEU A 18 6.43 -7.95 38.50
C LEU A 18 7.00 -8.15 37.10
N ALA A 19 6.18 -8.68 36.19
CA ALA A 19 6.50 -8.69 34.77
C ALA A 19 6.55 -7.23 34.32
N ASP A 20 7.73 -6.75 33.98
CA ASP A 20 7.98 -5.43 33.39
C ASP A 20 7.39 -5.45 31.98
N SER A 21 6.12 -5.01 31.84
CA SER A 21 5.45 -4.91 30.56
C SER A 21 6.05 -3.70 29.85
N ALA A 22 6.79 -3.93 28.77
CA ALA A 22 7.27 -2.86 27.90
C ALA A 22 6.08 -1.96 27.51
N PRO A 23 6.25 -0.63 27.52
CA PRO A 23 5.18 0.28 27.14
C PRO A 23 4.74 0.02 25.70
N ALA A 24 3.42 0.02 25.46
CA ALA A 24 2.88 -0.11 24.11
C ALA A 24 3.38 1.04 23.22
N PRO A 25 3.71 0.77 21.94
CA PRO A 25 4.19 1.80 21.02
C PRO A 25 3.17 2.94 20.91
N SER A 26 3.68 4.18 20.78
CA SER A 26 2.84 5.37 20.66
C SER A 26 2.03 5.36 19.35
N ALA A 27 0.91 6.09 19.32
CA ALA A 27 0.08 6.24 18.10
C ALA A 27 0.89 6.74 16.89
N ALA A 28 1.93 7.57 17.12
CA ALA A 28 2.81 8.06 16.06
C ALA A 28 3.69 6.93 15.46
N VAL A 29 4.17 6.00 16.30
CA VAL A 29 4.95 4.83 15.84
C VAL A 29 4.06 3.89 15.02
N HIS A 30 2.82 3.66 15.45
CA HIS A 30 1.87 2.86 14.68
C HIS A 30 1.55 3.49 13.32
N ALA A 31 1.32 4.81 13.27
CA ALA A 31 1.07 5.52 12.02
C ALA A 31 2.25 5.41 11.04
N ALA A 32 3.49 5.62 11.49
CA ALA A 32 4.69 5.50 10.66
C ALA A 32 4.89 4.06 10.14
N ASN A 33 4.59 3.04 10.96
CA ASN A 33 4.64 1.64 10.53
C ASN A 33 3.57 1.34 9.47
N ASP A 34 2.36 1.87 9.64
CA ASP A 34 1.27 1.70 8.67
C ASP A 34 1.57 2.41 7.34
N GLU A 35 2.12 3.63 7.35
CA GLU A 35 2.58 4.30 6.11
C GLU A 35 3.60 3.47 5.35
N THR A 36 4.60 2.93 6.05
CA THR A 36 5.63 2.05 5.46
C THR A 36 4.99 0.79 4.87
N ALA A 37 4.03 0.18 5.56
CA ALA A 37 3.33 -1.01 5.10
C ALA A 37 2.44 -0.74 3.89
N VAL A 38 1.75 0.41 3.85
CA VAL A 38 0.96 0.86 2.69
C VAL A 38 1.84 1.06 1.46
N LEU A 39 2.98 1.75 1.62
CA LEU A 39 3.92 1.95 0.51
C LEU A 39 4.54 0.63 0.03
N ALA A 40 4.82 -0.31 0.93
CA ALA A 40 5.29 -1.64 0.54
C ALA A 40 4.21 -2.43 -0.22
N ALA A 41 2.93 -2.28 0.14
CA ALA A 41 1.82 -2.87 -0.60
C ALA A 41 1.69 -2.24 -2.00
N MET A 42 1.79 -0.92 -2.12
CA MET A 42 1.79 -0.23 -3.41
C MET A 42 2.96 -0.68 -4.29
N ASP A 43 4.18 -0.72 -3.76
CA ASP A 43 5.37 -1.20 -4.49
C ASP A 43 5.17 -2.63 -5.02
N ARG A 44 4.63 -3.53 -4.20
CA ARG A 44 4.35 -4.92 -4.59
C ARG A 44 3.28 -5.01 -5.68
N TYR A 45 2.24 -4.19 -5.59
CA TYR A 45 1.17 -4.13 -6.59
C TYR A 45 1.69 -3.63 -7.94
N LEU A 46 2.46 -2.53 -7.98
CA LEU A 46 3.05 -2.00 -9.20
C LEU A 46 4.13 -2.93 -9.79
N ALA A 47 4.86 -3.66 -8.95
CA ALA A 47 5.76 -4.71 -9.41
C ALA A 47 5.00 -5.86 -10.09
N ALA A 48 3.82 -6.24 -9.56
CA ALA A 48 2.96 -7.25 -10.18
C ALA A 48 2.41 -6.78 -11.54
N ILE A 49 2.02 -5.51 -11.68
CA ILE A 49 1.66 -4.90 -12.98
C ILE A 49 2.83 -5.06 -13.97
N SER A 50 4.04 -4.68 -13.54
CA SER A 50 5.24 -4.74 -14.39
C SER A 50 5.64 -6.17 -14.79
N ALA A 51 5.35 -7.15 -13.93
CA ALA A 51 5.57 -8.57 -14.20
C ALA A 51 4.42 -9.23 -14.99
N SER A 52 3.31 -8.52 -15.24
CA SER A 52 2.05 -9.10 -15.75
C SER A 52 1.56 -10.28 -14.89
N ASP A 53 1.81 -10.22 -13.58
CA ASP A 53 1.41 -11.21 -12.59
C ASP A 53 -0.03 -10.93 -12.12
N LEU A 54 -0.98 -11.42 -12.93
CA LEU A 54 -2.41 -11.20 -12.69
C LEU A 54 -2.91 -11.85 -11.40
N ASP A 55 -2.30 -12.97 -10.98
CA ASP A 55 -2.69 -13.68 -9.76
C ASP A 55 -2.30 -12.86 -8.51
N THR A 56 -1.09 -12.32 -8.49
CA THR A 56 -0.67 -11.40 -7.42
C THR A 56 -1.54 -10.13 -7.41
N MET A 57 -1.79 -9.50 -8.58
CA MET A 57 -2.68 -8.34 -8.66
C MET A 57 -4.07 -8.66 -8.11
N ALA A 58 -4.67 -9.80 -8.51
CA ALA A 58 -5.99 -10.21 -8.05
C ALA A 58 -6.03 -10.43 -6.53
N SER A 59 -5.00 -11.07 -5.97
CA SER A 59 -4.91 -11.34 -4.52
C SER A 59 -4.76 -10.06 -3.69
N MET A 60 -4.21 -9.00 -4.28
CA MET A 60 -3.97 -7.71 -3.62
C MET A 60 -5.11 -6.70 -3.80
N GLN A 61 -6.17 -7.03 -4.52
CA GLN A 61 -7.32 -6.16 -4.76
C GLN A 61 -8.53 -6.61 -3.95
N THR A 62 -9.41 -5.66 -3.61
CA THR A 62 -10.77 -6.01 -3.20
C THR A 62 -11.60 -6.37 -4.45
N PRO A 63 -12.51 -7.37 -4.39
CA PRO A 63 -13.26 -7.82 -5.57
C PRO A 63 -14.17 -6.74 -6.15
N ASP A 64 -14.74 -5.89 -5.30
CA ASP A 64 -15.76 -4.88 -5.69
C ASP A 64 -15.18 -3.47 -5.93
N GLY A 65 -13.85 -3.34 -5.97
CA GLY A 65 -13.19 -2.06 -6.21
C GLY A 65 -13.36 -1.57 -7.64
N THR A 66 -13.18 -0.26 -7.82
CA THR A 66 -13.28 0.38 -9.14
C THR A 66 -12.09 1.28 -9.39
N ASN A 67 -11.60 1.24 -10.63
CA ASN A 67 -10.50 2.07 -11.10
C ASN A 67 -11.02 3.11 -12.09
N TYR A 68 -10.57 4.35 -11.97
CA TYR A 68 -10.95 5.44 -12.86
C TYR A 68 -9.72 6.05 -13.53
N ARG A 69 -9.80 6.16 -14.86
CA ARG A 69 -8.84 6.90 -15.67
C ARG A 69 -9.45 8.21 -16.15
N ALA A 70 -8.76 9.31 -15.97
CA ALA A 70 -9.10 10.61 -16.53
C ALA A 70 -8.06 11.04 -17.56
N ARG A 71 -8.48 11.47 -18.76
CA ARG A 71 -7.60 11.91 -19.84
C ARG A 71 -8.21 13.09 -20.59
N ALA A 72 -7.42 14.13 -20.82
CA ALA A 72 -7.81 15.21 -21.72
C ALA A 72 -7.89 14.69 -23.16
N LEU A 73 -8.96 15.11 -23.87
CA LEU A 73 -9.13 14.76 -25.28
C LEU A 73 -8.49 15.83 -26.20
N PRO A 74 -7.88 15.44 -27.33
CA PRO A 74 -7.35 16.40 -28.29
C PRO A 74 -8.41 17.36 -28.85
N SER A 75 -9.68 16.93 -28.87
CA SER A 75 -10.82 17.75 -29.28
C SER A 75 -11.32 18.72 -28.21
N GLY A 76 -10.69 18.76 -27.05
CA GLY A 76 -11.17 19.44 -25.85
C GLY A 76 -12.10 18.58 -25.01
N GLY A 77 -12.17 18.89 -23.71
CA GLY A 77 -12.94 18.12 -22.74
C GLY A 77 -12.14 17.00 -22.08
N MET A 78 -12.80 16.21 -21.22
CA MET A 78 -12.20 15.15 -20.43
C MET A 78 -12.91 13.81 -20.70
N GLU A 79 -12.15 12.76 -20.99
CA GLU A 79 -12.63 11.38 -20.96
C GLU A 79 -12.43 10.82 -19.55
N VAL A 80 -13.50 10.25 -18.98
CA VAL A 80 -13.43 9.49 -17.72
C VAL A 80 -13.89 8.07 -18.00
N LEU A 81 -13.03 7.09 -17.69
CA LEU A 81 -13.30 5.67 -17.89
C LEU A 81 -13.21 4.93 -16.56
N GLY A 82 -14.35 4.35 -16.11
CA GLY A 82 -14.39 3.47 -14.92
C GLY A 82 -14.35 2.00 -15.32
N ARG A 83 -13.60 1.19 -14.56
CA ARG A 83 -13.52 -0.27 -14.71
C ARG A 83 -13.44 -0.93 -13.32
N PRO A 84 -14.11 -2.08 -13.10
CA PRO A 84 -13.94 -2.85 -11.88
C PRO A 84 -12.52 -3.42 -11.77
N ASN A 85 -12.06 -3.72 -10.56
CA ASN A 85 -10.77 -4.35 -10.32
C ASN A 85 -10.58 -5.64 -11.15
N SER A 86 -11.63 -6.44 -11.26
CA SER A 86 -11.62 -7.69 -12.04
C SER A 86 -11.30 -7.50 -13.52
N TYR A 87 -11.53 -6.32 -14.07
CA TYR A 87 -11.20 -6.00 -15.47
C TYR A 87 -9.69 -6.07 -15.74
N TRP A 88 -8.87 -5.65 -14.78
CA TRP A 88 -7.43 -5.54 -14.96
C TRP A 88 -6.68 -6.84 -14.72
N VAL A 89 -7.34 -7.82 -14.13
CA VAL A 89 -6.79 -9.15 -13.85
C VAL A 89 -7.42 -10.25 -14.71
N ASP A 90 -8.20 -9.90 -15.72
CA ASP A 90 -8.77 -10.84 -16.67
C ASP A 90 -7.69 -11.32 -17.67
N PRO A 91 -7.33 -12.62 -17.70
CA PRO A 91 -6.32 -13.15 -18.61
C PRO A 91 -6.65 -12.96 -20.09
N ALA A 92 -7.95 -12.87 -20.46
CA ALA A 92 -8.40 -12.63 -21.82
C ALA A 92 -8.03 -11.23 -22.35
N ARG A 93 -7.58 -10.35 -21.47
CA ARG A 93 -7.19 -8.98 -21.81
C ARG A 93 -5.68 -8.77 -21.94
N LYS A 94 -4.89 -9.82 -21.83
CA LYS A 94 -3.46 -9.76 -22.12
C LYS A 94 -3.27 -9.39 -23.59
N ASP A 95 -2.65 -8.23 -23.83
CA ASP A 95 -2.42 -7.68 -25.17
C ASP A 95 -0.98 -7.88 -25.67
N GLY A 96 -0.14 -8.53 -24.86
CA GLY A 96 1.25 -8.84 -25.19
C GLY A 96 2.24 -7.70 -24.97
N HIS A 97 1.79 -6.55 -24.49
CA HIS A 97 2.66 -5.44 -24.13
C HIS A 97 3.37 -5.66 -22.80
N ALA A 98 4.60 -5.17 -22.70
CA ALA A 98 5.34 -5.07 -21.45
C ALA A 98 5.03 -3.73 -20.77
N TYR A 99 4.43 -3.80 -19.60
CA TYR A 99 4.08 -2.63 -18.81
C TYR A 99 5.09 -2.39 -17.69
N ARG A 100 5.30 -1.12 -17.34
CA ARG A 100 6.05 -0.73 -16.16
C ARG A 100 5.45 0.56 -15.60
N GLU A 101 5.26 0.57 -14.29
CA GLU A 101 4.79 1.74 -13.57
C GLU A 101 5.73 2.06 -12.40
N ARG A 102 5.99 3.34 -12.19
CA ARG A 102 6.81 3.83 -11.09
C ARG A 102 6.29 5.18 -10.62
N TYR A 103 6.50 5.48 -9.36
CA TYR A 103 6.04 6.71 -8.72
C TYR A 103 7.12 7.31 -7.82
N TRP A 104 6.88 8.52 -7.32
CA TRP A 104 7.80 9.24 -6.43
C TRP A 104 7.05 10.22 -5.54
N SER A 105 7.72 10.71 -4.48
CA SER A 105 7.21 11.73 -3.56
C SER A 105 5.75 11.51 -3.10
N PRO A 106 5.40 10.27 -2.64
CA PRO A 106 4.02 9.99 -2.27
C PRO A 106 3.58 10.80 -1.05
N THR A 107 2.33 11.28 -1.09
CA THR A 107 1.59 11.70 0.11
C THR A 107 0.76 10.52 0.58
N VAL A 108 0.98 10.10 1.81
CA VAL A 108 0.28 8.95 2.41
C VAL A 108 -0.59 9.45 3.56
N LEU A 109 -1.85 9.08 3.55
CA LEU A 109 -2.79 9.33 4.63
C LEU A 109 -3.28 7.98 5.17
N VAL A 110 -3.13 7.75 6.47
CA VAL A 110 -3.56 6.51 7.11
C VAL A 110 -4.43 6.81 8.32
N ARG A 111 -5.55 6.08 8.43
CA ARG A 111 -6.38 6.08 9.62
C ARG A 111 -6.97 4.70 9.87
N GLY A 112 -6.48 3.99 10.87
CA GLY A 112 -6.93 2.63 11.21
C GLY A 112 -6.78 1.67 10.03
N SER A 113 -7.89 1.17 9.51
CA SER A 113 -7.91 0.18 8.41
C SER A 113 -8.01 0.79 7.02
N ILE A 114 -7.95 2.12 6.87
CA ILE A 114 -8.01 2.78 5.56
C ILE A 114 -6.77 3.63 5.33
N ALA A 115 -6.32 3.66 4.08
CA ALA A 115 -5.23 4.53 3.65
C ALA A 115 -5.47 5.06 2.25
N MET A 116 -4.82 6.19 1.94
CA MET A 116 -4.76 6.77 0.61
C MET A 116 -3.31 7.13 0.29
N VAL A 117 -2.88 6.81 -0.92
CA VAL A 117 -1.61 7.27 -1.50
C VAL A 117 -1.92 8.13 -2.71
N TRP A 118 -1.41 9.34 -2.72
CA TRP A 118 -1.43 10.26 -3.86
C TRP A 118 0.02 10.48 -4.30
N ALA A 119 0.33 10.21 -5.57
CA ALA A 119 1.71 10.33 -6.05
C ALA A 119 1.78 10.69 -7.53
N PRO A 120 2.74 11.51 -7.95
CA PRO A 120 3.14 11.58 -9.35
C PRO A 120 3.68 10.22 -9.81
N TYR A 121 3.34 9.83 -11.05
CA TYR A 121 3.75 8.56 -11.61
C TYR A 121 4.18 8.68 -13.07
N GLU A 122 4.83 7.64 -13.57
CA GLU A 122 5.16 7.45 -14.97
C GLU A 122 4.83 6.02 -15.39
N PHE A 123 4.15 5.90 -16.52
CA PHE A 123 3.76 4.63 -17.12
C PHE A 123 4.50 4.38 -18.42
N TRP A 124 5.06 3.18 -18.53
CA TRP A 124 5.82 2.75 -19.69
C TRP A 124 5.14 1.58 -20.38
N ILE A 125 5.23 1.58 -21.71
CA ILE A 125 4.77 0.49 -22.58
C ILE A 125 5.94 0.10 -23.47
N ASP A 126 6.33 -1.17 -23.46
CA ASP A 126 7.42 -1.73 -24.28
C ASP A 126 8.75 -0.95 -24.14
N GLY A 127 9.07 -0.52 -22.94
CA GLY A 127 10.30 0.21 -22.62
C GLY A 127 10.27 1.71 -22.96
N HIS A 128 9.16 2.24 -23.45
CA HIS A 128 8.98 3.65 -23.78
C HIS A 128 7.99 4.34 -22.85
N THR A 129 8.30 5.56 -22.40
CA THR A 129 7.35 6.37 -21.64
C THR A 129 6.10 6.60 -22.48
N SER A 130 4.95 6.17 -21.97
CA SER A 130 3.64 6.43 -22.57
C SER A 130 3.09 7.76 -22.05
N HIS A 131 3.10 7.96 -20.74
CA HIS A 131 2.58 9.15 -20.09
C HIS A 131 3.07 9.26 -18.65
N CYS A 132 2.90 10.43 -18.08
CA CYS A 132 2.94 10.70 -16.64
C CYS A 132 1.56 11.12 -16.18
N GLY A 133 1.41 11.36 -14.89
CA GLY A 133 0.18 11.83 -14.29
C GLY A 133 0.24 11.74 -12.77
N ILE A 134 -0.94 11.75 -12.19
CA ILE A 134 -1.13 11.55 -10.75
C ILE A 134 -1.90 10.27 -10.53
N ASP A 135 -1.37 9.39 -9.67
CA ASP A 135 -2.05 8.24 -9.12
C ASP A 135 -2.66 8.55 -7.76
N VAL A 136 -3.85 8.04 -7.56
CA VAL A 136 -4.49 7.96 -6.24
C VAL A 136 -4.92 6.52 -5.99
N PHE A 137 -4.29 5.88 -5.01
CA PHE A 137 -4.69 4.55 -4.54
C PHE A 137 -5.38 4.64 -3.20
N SER A 138 -6.54 4.01 -3.08
CA SER A 138 -7.21 3.79 -1.80
C SER A 138 -6.94 2.36 -1.35
N PHE A 139 -6.48 2.21 -0.11
CA PHE A 139 -6.22 0.91 0.49
C PHE A 139 -7.15 0.63 1.66
N ILE A 140 -7.45 -0.64 1.84
CA ILE A 140 -8.16 -1.15 3.02
C ILE A 140 -7.33 -2.28 3.64
N LYS A 141 -7.24 -2.31 4.98
CA LYS A 141 -6.55 -3.36 5.70
C LYS A 141 -7.52 -4.49 6.02
N VAL A 142 -7.24 -5.69 5.51
CA VAL A 142 -8.00 -6.91 5.75
C VAL A 142 -7.04 -7.96 6.30
N SER A 143 -7.33 -8.53 7.45
CA SER A 143 -6.47 -9.53 8.11
C SER A 143 -4.99 -9.10 8.21
N ASP A 144 -4.79 -7.85 8.62
CA ASP A 144 -3.48 -7.18 8.74
C ASP A 144 -2.71 -6.94 7.42
N GLU A 145 -3.30 -7.21 6.27
CA GLU A 145 -2.73 -6.91 4.95
C GLU A 145 -3.45 -5.75 4.26
N TRP A 146 -2.68 -4.90 3.57
CA TRP A 146 -3.21 -3.79 2.79
C TRP A 146 -3.58 -4.22 1.38
N HIS A 147 -4.86 -4.05 1.02
CA HIS A 147 -5.41 -4.36 -0.30
C HIS A 147 -5.82 -3.09 -1.02
N VAL A 148 -5.61 -3.04 -2.34
CA VAL A 148 -6.11 -1.96 -3.19
C VAL A 148 -7.63 -2.05 -3.25
N ALA A 149 -8.32 -1.07 -2.68
CA ALA A 149 -9.77 -0.97 -2.75
C ALA A 149 -10.20 -0.30 -4.06
N ASN A 150 -9.61 0.86 -4.36
CA ASN A 150 -9.87 1.61 -5.59
C ASN A 150 -8.59 2.29 -6.05
N SER A 151 -8.53 2.65 -7.34
CA SER A 151 -7.54 3.59 -7.83
C SER A 151 -8.17 4.61 -8.80
N MET A 152 -7.51 5.75 -8.95
CA MET A 152 -7.79 6.69 -10.02
C MET A 152 -6.50 7.33 -10.48
N TRP A 153 -6.43 7.64 -11.77
CA TRP A 153 -5.23 8.29 -12.32
C TRP A 153 -5.57 9.22 -13.46
N THR A 154 -4.68 10.20 -13.64
CA THR A 154 -4.69 11.05 -14.84
C THR A 154 -3.74 10.51 -15.89
N VAL A 155 -4.02 10.74 -17.17
CA VAL A 155 -3.14 10.43 -18.30
C VAL A 155 -2.73 11.74 -18.95
N GLU A 156 -1.47 12.13 -18.75
CA GLU A 156 -0.91 13.42 -19.15
C GLU A 156 0.42 13.21 -19.89
N PRO A 157 0.40 12.90 -21.21
CA PRO A 157 1.61 12.56 -21.96
C PRO A 157 2.69 13.66 -21.94
N ASP A 158 2.27 14.92 -21.91
CA ASP A 158 3.17 16.08 -21.97
C ASP A 158 3.66 16.56 -20.57
N ALA A 159 3.09 16.03 -19.47
CA ALA A 159 3.43 16.46 -18.10
C ALA A 159 4.70 15.80 -17.53
N CYS A 160 5.30 14.83 -18.23
CA CYS A 160 6.49 14.13 -17.70
C CYS A 160 7.67 15.05 -17.35
N PRO A 161 8.00 16.11 -18.13
CA PRO A 161 9.08 17.03 -17.75
C PRO A 161 8.83 17.78 -16.44
N GLU A 162 7.57 18.08 -16.14
CA GLU A 162 7.15 18.77 -14.91
C GLU A 162 7.07 17.82 -13.71
N LEU A 163 6.50 16.63 -13.91
CA LEU A 163 6.19 15.70 -12.83
C LEU A 163 7.36 14.85 -12.37
N ARG A 164 8.36 14.60 -13.24
CA ARG A 164 9.51 13.74 -12.88
C ARG A 164 10.33 14.34 -11.74
N PRO A 165 10.78 13.50 -10.79
CA PRO A 165 11.56 13.99 -9.67
C PRO A 165 12.96 14.44 -10.12
N SER A 166 13.48 15.47 -9.46
CA SER A 166 14.86 15.88 -9.62
C SER A 166 15.87 14.88 -9.00
N ASP A 167 15.44 14.13 -8.00
CA ASP A 167 16.22 13.07 -7.36
C ASP A 167 15.72 11.68 -7.77
N PRO A 168 16.48 10.96 -8.63
CA PRO A 168 16.13 9.60 -9.03
C PRO A 168 16.05 8.60 -7.87
N ALA A 169 16.72 8.89 -6.73
CA ALA A 169 16.65 8.02 -5.55
C ALA A 169 15.27 8.00 -4.89
N SER A 170 14.41 8.99 -5.18
CA SER A 170 13.02 9.02 -4.70
C SER A 170 12.08 8.07 -5.44
N ILE A 171 12.49 7.52 -6.60
CA ILE A 171 11.64 6.68 -7.46
C ILE A 171 11.35 5.32 -6.81
N ARG A 172 10.11 4.86 -6.91
CA ARG A 172 9.59 3.60 -6.40
C ARG A 172 8.71 2.91 -7.46
N PRO A 173 8.52 1.56 -7.42
CA PRO A 173 9.34 0.63 -6.63
C PRO A 173 10.81 0.68 -7.07
N LYS A 174 11.71 0.29 -6.18
CA LYS A 174 13.13 0.14 -6.54
C LYS A 174 13.25 -1.05 -7.50
N GLY A 175 13.79 -0.78 -8.67
CA GLY A 175 14.02 -1.79 -9.71
C GLY A 175 15.23 -2.64 -9.43
#